data_bf0174afd946362390ddbff48280f8fa
#
_entry.id   bf0174afd946362390ddbff48280f8fa
#
_cell.length_a   1.000
_cell.length_b   1.000
_cell.length_c   1.000
_cell.angle_alpha   90.00
_cell.angle_beta   90.00
_cell.angle_gamma   90.00
#
_symmetry.space_group_name_H-M   'P 1'
#
loop_
_entity.id
_entity.type
_entity.pdbx_description
1 polymer ?
#
loop_
_entity_poly.entity_id
_entity_poly.type
_entity_poly.pdbx_seq_one_letter_code
_entity_poly.pdbx_strand_id
1 'polypeptide(L)'
;MARTPEPPLVPEAEQVYLDHLGIFVPDLPPVAESLGRLGFASTPFAKHGNAPSTEGAPAPSGTANICAMFRAGYLEVLGPTGEDTPLARQLADRLERHPGLHLIAFSVADSPAHRARLNDAGFDPVSLVRLRRTVPTPDGEASARFDVLRVPPATMPEGRIQLVTHHTPALVWQPRFLDHENGTQALTGALVCAEDVGESRARFGRVTGRDGGARARTLDLDRGRVDFVTPAQLSDALPEATVPALPFVAAAAFAVSEIAATRRLLKARGVDHLDTDDGRLIVSGDAALGASLVFHQSGTDPWS
;
A
#
# COMPACT_ATOMS: atom_id res chain seq x y z
N MET A 1 27.27 -17.71 5.09
CA MET A 1 25.96 -17.43 5.75
C MET A 1 24.87 -18.00 4.87
N ALA A 2 23.98 -18.84 5.40
CA ALA A 2 22.82 -19.32 4.64
C ALA A 2 21.91 -18.11 4.36
N ARG A 3 21.54 -17.90 3.08
CA ARG A 3 20.54 -16.87 2.72
C ARG A 3 19.23 -17.25 3.43
N THR A 4 18.66 -16.32 4.18
CA THR A 4 17.29 -16.47 4.66
C THR A 4 16.40 -16.72 3.44
N PRO A 5 15.52 -17.73 3.45
CA PRO A 5 14.63 -17.98 2.33
C PRO A 5 13.79 -16.72 2.03
N GLU A 6 13.69 -16.40 0.75
CA GLU A 6 12.86 -15.26 0.34
C GLU A 6 11.39 -15.54 0.72
N PRO A 7 10.67 -14.55 1.27
CA PRO A 7 9.27 -14.74 1.60
C PRO A 7 8.44 -15.03 0.34
N PRO A 8 7.39 -15.87 0.43
CA PRO A 8 6.55 -16.15 -0.72
C PRO A 8 5.90 -14.84 -1.24
N LEU A 9 5.91 -14.65 -2.56
CA LEU A 9 5.39 -13.43 -3.20
C LEU A 9 3.87 -13.30 -3.08
N VAL A 10 3.18 -14.45 -3.12
CA VAL A 10 1.71 -14.54 -3.08
C VAL A 10 1.27 -15.48 -1.96
N PRO A 11 0.07 -15.27 -1.39
CA PRO A 11 -0.45 -16.14 -0.35
C PRO A 11 -0.83 -17.51 -0.89
N GLU A 12 -0.74 -18.53 -0.04
CA GLU A 12 -1.40 -19.82 -0.21
C GLU A 12 -2.89 -19.70 0.11
N ALA A 13 -3.65 -20.79 -0.12
CA ALA A 13 -5.05 -20.84 0.27
C ALA A 13 -5.21 -20.45 1.75
N GLU A 14 -6.28 -19.72 2.07
CA GLU A 14 -6.61 -19.22 3.41
C GLU A 14 -5.66 -18.13 3.97
N GLN A 15 -4.54 -17.85 3.32
CA GLN A 15 -3.64 -16.76 3.74
C GLN A 15 -4.10 -15.41 3.17
N VAL A 16 -3.85 -14.35 3.95
CA VAL A 16 -4.07 -12.95 3.55
C VAL A 16 -2.82 -12.15 3.87
N TYR A 17 -2.25 -11.49 2.87
CA TYR A 17 -1.07 -10.65 3.03
C TYR A 17 -1.43 -9.17 2.88
N LEU A 18 -0.75 -8.29 3.60
CA LEU A 18 -0.68 -6.89 3.23
C LEU A 18 0.11 -6.81 1.92
N ASP A 19 -0.59 -6.47 0.84
CA ASP A 19 -0.02 -6.48 -0.51
C ASP A 19 0.66 -5.15 -0.83
N HIS A 20 -0.10 -4.08 -0.78
CA HIS A 20 0.43 -2.74 -1.01
C HIS A 20 -0.40 -1.65 -0.34
N LEU A 21 0.24 -0.51 -0.14
CA LEU A 21 -0.42 0.74 0.22
C LEU A 21 -0.31 1.71 -0.94
N GLY A 22 -1.35 2.55 -1.13
CA GLY A 22 -1.40 3.53 -2.20
C GLY A 22 -1.44 4.95 -1.67
N ILE A 23 -0.43 5.75 -2.05
CA ILE A 23 -0.41 7.20 -1.88
C ILE A 23 -1.06 7.83 -3.10
N PHE A 24 -2.01 8.73 -2.88
CA PHE A 24 -2.62 9.52 -3.95
C PHE A 24 -1.99 10.90 -3.98
N VAL A 25 -1.57 11.33 -5.17
CA VAL A 25 -0.93 12.61 -5.41
C VAL A 25 -1.63 13.37 -6.53
N PRO A 26 -1.66 14.71 -6.49
CA PRO A 26 -2.25 15.52 -7.54
C PRO A 26 -1.42 15.50 -8.83
N ASP A 27 -0.11 15.24 -8.73
CA ASP A 27 0.83 15.27 -9.85
C ASP A 27 1.86 14.14 -9.74
N LEU A 28 2.06 13.40 -10.84
CA LEU A 28 2.97 12.25 -10.89
C LEU A 28 4.42 12.57 -11.31
N PRO A 29 4.71 13.57 -12.17
CA PRO A 29 6.07 13.84 -12.61
C PRO A 29 7.12 13.96 -11.49
N PRO A 30 6.86 14.60 -10.33
CA PRO A 30 7.85 14.70 -9.26
C PRO A 30 8.02 13.43 -8.41
N VAL A 31 7.14 12.43 -8.55
CA VAL A 31 7.11 11.24 -7.67
C VAL A 31 8.39 10.43 -7.70
N ALA A 32 8.95 10.18 -8.90
CA ALA A 32 10.17 9.37 -9.03
C ALA A 32 11.35 10.03 -8.31
N GLU A 33 11.48 11.37 -8.38
CA GLU A 33 12.48 12.14 -7.65
C GLU A 33 12.25 12.08 -6.14
N SER A 34 11.00 12.25 -5.69
CA SER A 34 10.63 12.16 -4.27
C SER A 34 10.93 10.78 -3.69
N LEU A 35 10.56 9.71 -4.39
CA LEU A 35 10.91 8.34 -3.99
C LEU A 35 12.43 8.14 -3.97
N GLY A 36 13.16 8.67 -4.98
CA GLY A 36 14.61 8.64 -5.04
C GLY A 36 15.26 9.37 -3.84
N ARG A 37 14.76 10.54 -3.44
CA ARG A 37 15.24 11.24 -2.24
C ARG A 37 15.09 10.42 -0.98
N LEU A 38 13.99 9.65 -0.86
CA LEU A 38 13.76 8.70 0.24
C LEU A 38 14.63 7.44 0.13
N GLY A 39 15.36 7.24 -0.96
CA GLY A 39 16.22 6.08 -1.19
C GLY A 39 15.49 4.88 -1.77
N PHE A 40 14.27 5.05 -2.26
CA PHE A 40 13.56 3.99 -2.97
C PHE A 40 13.95 3.94 -4.45
N ALA A 41 14.22 2.74 -4.96
CA ALA A 41 14.19 2.46 -6.38
C ALA A 41 12.71 2.40 -6.82
N SER A 42 12.38 3.00 -7.95
CA SER A 42 11.01 3.03 -8.45
C SER A 42 10.86 2.33 -9.79
N THR A 43 9.66 1.80 -10.05
CA THR A 43 9.29 1.31 -11.38
C THR A 43 9.15 2.48 -12.35
N PRO A 44 9.22 2.25 -13.67
CA PRO A 44 8.79 3.23 -14.65
C PRO A 44 7.34 3.68 -14.42
N PHE A 45 7.05 4.89 -14.83
CA PHE A 45 5.67 5.40 -14.93
C PHE A 45 4.81 4.47 -15.79
N ALA A 46 3.64 4.07 -15.29
CA ALA A 46 2.72 3.19 -15.96
C ALA A 46 1.29 3.74 -15.99
N LYS A 47 0.79 4.07 -17.19
CA LYS A 47 -0.64 4.41 -17.36
C LYS A 47 -1.50 3.17 -17.12
N HIS A 48 -2.59 3.35 -16.40
CA HIS A 48 -3.57 2.30 -16.20
C HIS A 48 -4.54 2.25 -17.39
N GLY A 49 -4.72 1.05 -17.94
CA GLY A 49 -5.75 0.75 -18.92
C GLY A 49 -6.68 -0.33 -18.38
N ASN A 50 -7.97 -0.18 -18.59
CA ASN A 50 -8.94 -1.25 -18.38
C ASN A 50 -9.05 -2.02 -19.71
N ALA A 51 -8.40 -3.18 -19.80
CA ALA A 51 -8.63 -4.05 -20.96
C ALA A 51 -10.06 -4.58 -20.87
N PRO A 52 -10.90 -4.42 -21.93
CA PRO A 52 -12.12 -5.16 -22.01
C PRO A 52 -11.80 -6.66 -22.03
N SER A 53 -12.74 -7.49 -21.56
CA SER A 53 -12.59 -8.96 -21.55
C SER A 53 -12.53 -9.58 -22.95
N THR A 54 -12.73 -8.79 -24.00
CA THR A 54 -12.71 -9.12 -25.43
C THR A 54 -11.65 -8.32 -26.15
N GLU A 55 -11.16 -8.79 -27.31
CA GLU A 55 -10.12 -8.20 -28.12
C GLU A 55 -10.35 -6.70 -28.38
N GLY A 56 -9.48 -5.86 -27.84
CA GLY A 56 -9.49 -4.41 -28.01
C GLY A 56 -8.35 -3.74 -27.23
N ALA A 57 -7.94 -2.54 -27.68
CA ALA A 57 -6.98 -1.75 -26.92
C ALA A 57 -7.56 -1.39 -25.54
N PRO A 58 -6.74 -1.42 -24.46
CA PRO A 58 -7.20 -1.02 -23.13
C PRO A 58 -7.73 0.42 -23.14
N ALA A 59 -8.95 0.62 -22.65
CA ALA A 59 -9.46 1.98 -22.45
C ALA A 59 -8.68 2.65 -21.32
N PRO A 60 -8.29 3.93 -21.43
CA PRO A 60 -7.62 4.66 -20.36
C PRO A 60 -8.47 4.63 -19.08
N SER A 61 -7.83 4.41 -17.93
CA SER A 61 -8.51 4.48 -16.64
C SER A 61 -8.52 5.88 -16.02
N GLY A 62 -7.80 6.84 -16.64
CA GLY A 62 -7.62 8.19 -16.14
C GLY A 62 -6.62 8.29 -14.97
N THR A 63 -5.91 7.21 -14.68
CA THR A 63 -4.90 7.14 -13.61
C THR A 63 -3.62 6.46 -14.09
N ALA A 64 -2.52 6.78 -13.43
CA ALA A 64 -1.23 6.12 -13.62
C ALA A 64 -0.56 5.92 -12.26
N ASN A 65 0.48 5.11 -12.24
CA ASN A 65 1.27 4.88 -11.04
C ASN A 65 2.78 4.85 -11.29
N ILE A 66 3.49 4.99 -10.17
CA ILE A 66 4.91 4.65 -9.98
C ILE A 66 4.97 3.85 -8.68
N CYS A 67 5.70 2.74 -8.63
CA CYS A 67 5.77 1.88 -7.46
C CYS A 67 7.20 1.75 -6.92
N ALA A 68 7.34 1.63 -5.61
CA ALA A 68 8.53 1.09 -4.95
C ALA A 68 8.24 -0.35 -4.53
N MET A 69 8.92 -1.32 -5.17
CA MET A 69 8.67 -2.75 -5.01
C MET A 69 9.61 -3.34 -3.95
N PHE A 70 9.08 -4.04 -2.94
CA PHE A 70 9.88 -4.68 -1.88
C PHE A 70 9.85 -6.20 -2.03
N ARG A 71 10.73 -6.91 -1.33
CA ARG A 71 10.69 -8.39 -1.29
C ARG A 71 9.38 -8.93 -0.71
N ALA A 72 8.68 -8.12 0.10
CA ALA A 72 7.36 -8.39 0.60
C ALA A 72 6.49 -7.12 0.51
N GLY A 73 5.50 -7.13 -0.37
CA GLY A 73 4.61 -5.99 -0.62
C GLY A 73 5.24 -4.87 -1.44
N TYR A 74 4.55 -3.74 -1.58
CA TYR A 74 5.05 -2.55 -2.28
C TYR A 74 4.30 -1.28 -1.88
N LEU A 75 4.88 -0.13 -2.20
CA LEU A 75 4.24 1.18 -2.11
C LEU A 75 3.88 1.63 -3.53
N GLU A 76 2.60 1.91 -3.76
CA GLU A 76 2.10 2.44 -5.02
C GLU A 76 1.83 3.94 -4.87
N VAL A 77 2.29 4.77 -5.79
CA VAL A 77 1.92 6.17 -5.86
C VAL A 77 1.08 6.38 -7.10
N LEU A 78 -0.17 6.83 -6.90
CA LEU A 78 -1.17 7.03 -7.94
C LEU A 78 -1.45 8.51 -8.15
N GLY A 79 -1.62 8.88 -9.41
CA GLY A 79 -2.04 10.22 -9.79
C GLY A 79 -2.91 10.22 -11.05
N PRO A 80 -3.55 11.37 -11.38
CA PRO A 80 -4.37 11.52 -12.57
C PRO A 80 -3.53 11.57 -13.84
N THR A 81 -4.14 11.20 -14.98
CA THR A 81 -3.55 11.33 -16.31
C THR A 81 -4.31 12.29 -17.23
N GLY A 82 -5.31 12.98 -16.68
CA GLY A 82 -6.08 14.02 -17.37
C GLY A 82 -7.37 13.53 -18.04
N GLU A 83 -7.56 12.21 -18.19
CA GLU A 83 -8.81 11.67 -18.76
C GLU A 83 -9.92 11.66 -17.70
N ASP A 84 -11.12 12.12 -18.05
CA ASP A 84 -12.29 12.09 -17.19
C ASP A 84 -12.95 10.71 -17.17
N THR A 85 -12.63 9.91 -16.17
CA THR A 85 -13.17 8.57 -15.96
C THR A 85 -13.72 8.41 -14.54
N PRO A 86 -14.56 7.39 -14.27
CA PRO A 86 -15.03 7.12 -12.91
C PRO A 86 -13.88 6.90 -11.90
N LEU A 87 -12.77 6.29 -12.31
CA LEU A 87 -11.60 6.08 -11.45
C LEU A 87 -10.84 7.38 -11.19
N ALA A 88 -10.69 8.24 -12.22
CA ALA A 88 -10.08 9.55 -12.06
C ALA A 88 -10.89 10.44 -11.12
N ARG A 89 -12.23 10.44 -11.23
CA ARG A 89 -13.11 11.18 -10.30
C ARG A 89 -12.98 10.66 -8.88
N GLN A 90 -13.00 9.33 -8.67
CA GLN A 90 -12.79 8.75 -7.33
C GLN A 90 -11.42 9.12 -6.73
N LEU A 91 -10.38 9.24 -7.56
CA LEU A 91 -9.07 9.70 -7.11
C LEU A 91 -9.13 11.19 -6.73
N ALA A 92 -9.76 12.02 -7.55
CA ALA A 92 -9.95 13.44 -7.28
C ALA A 92 -10.74 13.67 -5.98
N ASP A 93 -11.87 12.98 -5.78
CA ASP A 93 -12.66 13.05 -4.54
C ASP A 93 -11.84 12.72 -3.28
N ARG A 94 -10.88 11.78 -3.40
CA ARG A 94 -9.99 11.45 -2.30
C ARG A 94 -8.94 12.54 -2.06
N LEU A 95 -8.38 13.10 -3.13
CA LEU A 95 -7.42 14.20 -3.05
C LEU A 95 -8.03 15.49 -2.49
N GLU A 96 -9.32 15.73 -2.70
CA GLU A 96 -10.05 16.83 -2.05
C GLU A 96 -10.07 16.69 -0.52
N ARG A 97 -10.03 15.46 0.02
CA ARG A 97 -9.90 15.24 1.46
C ARG A 97 -8.49 15.55 1.96
N HIS A 98 -7.47 15.00 1.32
CA HIS A 98 -6.04 15.24 1.57
C HIS A 98 -5.19 14.51 0.52
N PRO A 99 -3.96 14.94 0.21
CA PRO A 99 -2.94 14.08 -0.41
C PRO A 99 -2.44 13.05 0.61
N GLY A 100 -1.91 11.91 0.15
CA GLY A 100 -1.34 10.89 1.02
C GLY A 100 -1.96 9.51 0.85
N LEU A 101 -1.95 8.70 1.90
CA LEU A 101 -2.41 7.32 1.87
C LEU A 101 -3.94 7.22 1.78
N HIS A 102 -4.43 6.56 0.72
CA HIS A 102 -5.86 6.36 0.46
C HIS A 102 -6.22 4.93 0.07
N LEU A 103 -5.22 4.04 -0.11
CA LEU A 103 -5.49 2.69 -0.56
C LEU A 103 -4.75 1.69 0.32
N ILE A 104 -5.48 0.64 0.74
CA ILE A 104 -4.92 -0.58 1.33
C ILE A 104 -5.37 -1.76 0.49
N ALA A 105 -4.40 -2.52 -0.02
CA ALA A 105 -4.66 -3.74 -0.76
C ALA A 105 -4.16 -4.96 0.02
N PHE A 106 -4.97 -6.00 0.00
CA PHE A 106 -4.63 -7.30 0.55
C PHE A 106 -4.50 -8.31 -0.58
N SER A 107 -3.47 -9.16 -0.58
CA SER A 107 -3.42 -10.27 -1.53
C SER A 107 -4.04 -11.53 -0.94
N VAL A 108 -4.75 -12.24 -1.81
CA VAL A 108 -5.45 -13.50 -1.54
C VAL A 108 -5.21 -14.48 -2.70
N ALA A 109 -5.29 -15.78 -2.41
CA ALA A 109 -5.07 -16.81 -3.43
C ALA A 109 -6.22 -16.92 -4.43
N ASP A 110 -7.48 -16.73 -3.98
CA ASP A 110 -8.70 -16.97 -4.76
C ASP A 110 -9.70 -15.82 -4.61
N SER A 111 -9.66 -14.86 -5.53
CA SER A 111 -10.60 -13.72 -5.55
C SER A 111 -12.08 -14.14 -5.70
N PRO A 112 -12.49 -15.10 -6.56
CA PRO A 112 -13.87 -15.58 -6.61
C PRO A 112 -14.41 -16.05 -5.27
N ALA A 113 -13.69 -16.88 -4.52
CA ALA A 113 -14.09 -17.35 -3.19
C ALA A 113 -14.23 -16.20 -2.19
N HIS A 114 -13.26 -15.30 -2.17
CA HIS A 114 -13.31 -14.11 -1.31
C HIS A 114 -14.45 -13.14 -1.69
N ARG A 115 -14.84 -13.06 -2.97
CA ARG A 115 -15.99 -12.25 -3.40
C ARG A 115 -17.29 -12.73 -2.75
N ALA A 116 -17.57 -14.02 -2.77
CA ALA A 116 -18.76 -14.59 -2.14
C ALA A 116 -18.76 -14.28 -0.64
N ARG A 117 -17.66 -14.54 0.05
CA ARG A 117 -17.50 -14.23 1.49
C ARG A 117 -17.70 -12.74 1.82
N LEU A 118 -17.20 -11.84 1.00
CA LEU A 118 -17.36 -10.38 1.22
C LEU A 118 -18.81 -9.95 1.02
N ASN A 119 -19.51 -10.48 0.02
CA ASN A 119 -20.92 -10.19 -0.18
C ASN A 119 -21.75 -10.65 1.03
N ASP A 120 -21.50 -11.89 1.52
CA ASP A 120 -22.16 -12.43 2.70
C ASP A 120 -21.84 -11.64 3.98
N ALA A 121 -20.66 -11.00 4.04
CA ALA A 121 -20.23 -10.15 5.14
C ALA A 121 -20.77 -8.69 5.06
N GLY A 122 -21.64 -8.40 4.10
CA GLY A 122 -22.32 -7.10 3.97
C GLY A 122 -21.59 -6.06 3.10
N PHE A 123 -20.62 -6.47 2.28
CA PHE A 123 -19.92 -5.61 1.32
C PHE A 123 -20.49 -5.71 -0.10
N ASP A 124 -21.73 -6.19 -0.26
CA ASP A 124 -22.39 -6.35 -1.57
C ASP A 124 -22.77 -4.98 -2.18
N PRO A 125 -22.57 -4.77 -3.50
CA PRO A 125 -21.90 -5.66 -4.45
C PRO A 125 -20.39 -5.44 -4.52
N VAL A 126 -19.60 -6.50 -4.30
CA VAL A 126 -18.16 -6.46 -4.55
C VAL A 126 -17.88 -6.69 -6.03
N SER A 127 -17.21 -5.72 -6.65
CA SER A 127 -16.83 -5.82 -8.06
C SER A 127 -15.56 -6.64 -8.25
N LEU A 128 -15.62 -7.69 -9.05
CA LEU A 128 -14.44 -8.44 -9.52
C LEU A 128 -14.00 -7.88 -10.87
N VAL A 129 -12.80 -7.30 -10.91
CA VAL A 129 -12.19 -6.74 -12.11
C VAL A 129 -10.96 -7.55 -12.49
N ARG A 130 -10.95 -8.11 -13.70
CA ARG A 130 -9.78 -8.77 -14.28
C ARG A 130 -8.92 -7.74 -14.99
N LEU A 131 -7.71 -7.55 -14.50
CA LEU A 131 -6.79 -6.54 -15.03
C LEU A 131 -5.64 -7.20 -15.78
N ARG A 132 -5.21 -6.52 -16.84
CA ARG A 132 -3.96 -6.80 -17.54
C ARG A 132 -3.14 -5.52 -17.59
N ARG A 133 -1.84 -5.65 -17.38
CA ARG A 133 -0.88 -4.54 -17.44
C ARG A 133 0.29 -4.96 -18.32
N THR A 134 0.58 -4.19 -19.34
CA THR A 134 1.85 -4.33 -20.04
C THR A 134 2.96 -3.83 -19.12
N VAL A 135 3.94 -4.67 -18.88
CA VAL A 135 5.11 -4.35 -18.03
C VAL A 135 6.38 -4.58 -18.83
N PRO A 136 7.34 -3.67 -18.76
CA PRO A 136 8.64 -3.87 -19.39
C PRO A 136 9.42 -4.94 -18.64
N THR A 137 10.07 -5.85 -19.37
CA THR A 137 10.97 -6.86 -18.85
C THR A 137 12.32 -6.77 -19.57
N PRO A 138 13.38 -7.44 -19.10
CA PRO A 138 14.65 -7.50 -19.82
C PRO A 138 14.53 -8.05 -21.24
N ASP A 139 13.55 -8.92 -21.48
CA ASP A 139 13.32 -9.60 -22.75
C ASP A 139 12.25 -8.92 -23.63
N GLY A 140 11.80 -7.71 -23.28
CA GLY A 140 10.75 -6.96 -23.96
C GLY A 140 9.54 -6.71 -23.09
N GLU A 141 8.35 -6.59 -23.70
CA GLU A 141 7.10 -6.37 -22.97
C GLU A 141 6.41 -7.69 -22.62
N ALA A 142 5.85 -7.76 -21.41
CA ALA A 142 5.04 -8.89 -20.96
C ALA A 142 3.72 -8.42 -20.34
N SER A 143 2.73 -9.30 -20.25
CA SER A 143 1.39 -8.98 -19.70
C SER A 143 1.23 -9.51 -18.29
N ALA A 144 1.35 -8.66 -17.29
CA ALA A 144 0.98 -8.96 -15.92
C ALA A 144 -0.54 -9.04 -15.76
N ARG A 145 -1.03 -10.05 -15.01
CA ARG A 145 -2.46 -10.34 -14.84
C ARG A 145 -2.85 -10.38 -13.37
N PHE A 146 -4.02 -9.79 -13.07
CA PHE A 146 -4.56 -9.66 -11.73
C PHE A 146 -6.07 -9.86 -11.73
N ASP A 147 -6.58 -10.42 -10.67
CA ASP A 147 -7.98 -10.26 -10.27
C ASP A 147 -8.04 -9.28 -9.10
N VAL A 148 -8.89 -8.26 -9.19
CA VAL A 148 -9.04 -7.24 -8.15
C VAL A 148 -10.48 -7.19 -7.69
N LEU A 149 -10.71 -7.47 -6.43
CA LEU A 149 -11.99 -7.24 -5.76
C LEU A 149 -11.99 -5.81 -5.21
N ARG A 150 -12.91 -5.01 -5.68
CA ARG A 150 -13.10 -3.63 -5.19
C ARG A 150 -14.25 -3.62 -4.20
N VAL A 151 -13.93 -3.35 -2.95
CA VAL A 151 -14.93 -3.14 -1.90
C VAL A 151 -15.64 -1.82 -2.16
N PRO A 152 -16.98 -1.75 -2.03
CA PRO A 152 -17.72 -0.51 -2.26
C PRO A 152 -17.22 0.64 -1.37
N PRO A 153 -16.91 1.82 -1.93
CA PRO A 153 -16.34 2.94 -1.15
C PRO A 153 -17.22 3.38 0.04
N ALA A 154 -18.53 3.26 -0.09
CA ALA A 154 -19.47 3.64 0.98
C ALA A 154 -19.35 2.74 2.23
N THR A 155 -18.80 1.54 2.10
CA THR A 155 -18.65 0.58 3.21
C THR A 155 -17.28 0.69 3.90
N MET A 156 -16.33 1.43 3.33
CA MET A 156 -14.96 1.59 3.82
C MET A 156 -14.55 3.06 3.83
N PRO A 157 -14.99 3.82 4.86
CA PRO A 157 -14.71 5.26 4.93
C PRO A 157 -13.22 5.57 5.16
N GLU A 158 -12.43 4.60 5.64
CA GLU A 158 -10.99 4.74 5.90
C GLU A 158 -10.19 4.95 4.62
N GLY A 159 -10.64 4.36 3.50
CA GLY A 159 -9.91 4.46 2.24
C GLY A 159 -10.50 3.56 1.15
N ARG A 160 -9.77 3.45 0.05
CA ARG A 160 -10.03 2.47 -0.99
C ARG A 160 -9.45 1.13 -0.56
N ILE A 161 -10.33 0.16 -0.31
CA ILE A 161 -9.93 -1.19 0.10
C ILE A 161 -10.17 -2.16 -1.05
N GLN A 162 -9.19 -3.02 -1.29
CA GLN A 162 -9.28 -4.02 -2.35
C GLN A 162 -8.52 -5.31 -1.98
N LEU A 163 -8.97 -6.42 -2.56
CA LEU A 163 -8.23 -7.68 -2.50
C LEU A 163 -7.71 -8.02 -3.90
N VAL A 164 -6.50 -8.56 -3.98
CA VAL A 164 -5.79 -8.81 -5.24
C VAL A 164 -5.33 -10.27 -5.29
N THR A 165 -5.59 -10.93 -6.41
CA THR A 165 -4.94 -12.20 -6.77
C THR A 165 -3.96 -11.93 -7.91
N HIS A 166 -2.68 -12.22 -7.68
CA HIS A 166 -1.62 -12.08 -8.69
C HIS A 166 -1.47 -13.39 -9.48
N HIS A 167 -1.79 -13.37 -10.77
CA HIS A 167 -1.63 -14.55 -11.64
C HIS A 167 -0.23 -14.66 -12.26
N THR A 168 0.53 -13.59 -12.26
CA THR A 168 1.89 -13.51 -12.83
C THR A 168 2.83 -12.74 -11.89
N PRO A 169 3.05 -13.21 -10.65
CA PRO A 169 3.77 -12.44 -9.65
C PRO A 169 5.21 -12.09 -10.07
N ALA A 170 5.91 -12.98 -10.77
CA ALA A 170 7.27 -12.71 -11.24
C ALA A 170 7.39 -11.52 -12.21
N LEU A 171 6.31 -11.16 -12.91
CA LEU A 171 6.27 -9.98 -13.76
C LEU A 171 6.07 -8.68 -12.97
N VAL A 172 5.55 -8.79 -11.75
CA VAL A 172 5.34 -7.66 -10.83
C VAL A 172 6.58 -7.45 -9.98
N TRP A 173 7.06 -8.50 -9.30
CA TRP A 173 8.26 -8.50 -8.45
C TRP A 173 9.51 -8.82 -9.27
N GLN A 174 9.90 -7.91 -10.18
CA GLN A 174 11.12 -8.07 -10.97
C GLN A 174 12.35 -7.74 -10.11
N PRO A 175 13.38 -8.59 -10.08
CA PRO A 175 14.56 -8.40 -9.20
C PRO A 175 15.22 -7.03 -9.29
N ARG A 176 15.23 -6.41 -10.47
CA ARG A 176 15.83 -5.10 -10.72
C ARG A 176 15.20 -3.93 -9.96
N PHE A 177 14.01 -4.13 -9.36
CA PHE A 177 13.30 -3.11 -8.59
C PHE A 177 13.25 -3.38 -7.10
N LEU A 178 13.89 -4.47 -6.61
CA LEU A 178 13.78 -4.91 -5.22
C LEU A 178 14.90 -4.41 -4.30
N ASP A 179 15.94 -3.81 -4.86
CA ASP A 179 17.07 -3.29 -4.08
C ASP A 179 16.94 -1.77 -3.93
N HIS A 180 16.88 -1.32 -2.68
CA HIS A 180 16.68 0.09 -2.31
C HIS A 180 17.89 0.61 -1.54
N GLU A 181 18.34 1.82 -1.86
CA GLU A 181 19.49 2.45 -1.17
C GLU A 181 19.21 2.68 0.32
N ASN A 182 17.93 2.90 0.70
CA ASN A 182 17.51 3.00 2.09
C ASN A 182 17.42 1.67 2.83
N GLY A 183 17.72 0.55 2.17
CA GLY A 183 17.72 -0.78 2.75
C GLY A 183 16.35 -1.40 3.01
N THR A 184 15.27 -0.82 2.48
CA THR A 184 13.91 -1.35 2.65
C THR A 184 13.77 -2.74 2.04
N GLN A 185 13.20 -3.67 2.84
CA GLN A 185 12.99 -5.08 2.47
C GLN A 185 11.50 -5.42 2.35
N ALA A 186 10.64 -4.82 3.19
CA ALA A 186 9.25 -5.21 3.29
C ALA A 186 8.34 -4.04 3.71
N LEU A 187 7.12 -4.06 3.18
CA LEU A 187 5.97 -3.36 3.75
C LEU A 187 5.43 -4.22 4.91
N THR A 188 5.41 -3.69 6.11
CA THR A 188 5.09 -4.46 7.33
C THR A 188 3.79 -4.04 7.99
N GLY A 189 3.35 -2.80 7.77
CA GLY A 189 2.14 -2.32 8.45
C GLY A 189 1.49 -1.11 7.81
N ALA A 190 0.21 -0.98 8.08
CA ALA A 190 -0.58 0.21 7.85
C ALA A 190 -1.14 0.70 9.18
N LEU A 191 -1.14 2.02 9.42
CA LEU A 191 -1.78 2.64 10.58
C LEU A 191 -3.04 3.37 10.13
N VAL A 192 -4.17 3.02 10.70
CA VAL A 192 -5.46 3.67 10.45
C VAL A 192 -5.85 4.51 11.66
N CYS A 193 -6.14 5.78 11.44
CA CYS A 193 -6.66 6.67 12.48
C CYS A 193 -8.18 6.81 12.33
N ALA A 194 -8.91 6.52 13.41
CA ALA A 194 -10.37 6.58 13.45
C ALA A 194 -10.85 7.02 14.83
N GLU A 195 -12.06 7.60 14.89
CA GLU A 195 -12.73 7.89 16.16
C GLU A 195 -13.14 6.60 16.87
N ASP A 196 -13.81 5.69 16.14
CA ASP A 196 -14.17 4.36 16.61
C ASP A 196 -13.18 3.31 16.08
N VAL A 197 -12.12 3.08 16.86
CA VAL A 197 -11.09 2.08 16.58
C VAL A 197 -11.67 0.66 16.55
N GLY A 198 -12.63 0.36 17.41
CA GLY A 198 -13.26 -0.95 17.49
C GLY A 198 -14.04 -1.30 16.23
N GLU A 199 -14.88 -0.37 15.76
CA GLU A 199 -15.67 -0.57 14.52
C GLU A 199 -14.77 -0.60 13.29
N SER A 200 -13.77 0.28 13.16
CA SER A 200 -12.81 0.24 12.05
C SER A 200 -12.11 -1.11 11.98
N ARG A 201 -11.57 -1.59 13.11
CA ARG A 201 -10.90 -2.88 13.19
C ARG A 201 -11.86 -4.04 12.84
N ALA A 202 -13.08 -4.05 13.37
CA ALA A 202 -14.08 -5.08 13.08
C ALA A 202 -14.42 -5.11 11.58
N ARG A 203 -14.52 -3.95 10.94
CA ARG A 203 -14.77 -3.81 9.49
C ARG A 203 -13.64 -4.41 8.68
N PHE A 204 -12.38 -4.10 9.01
CA PHE A 204 -11.20 -4.72 8.37
C PHE A 204 -11.12 -6.23 8.63
N GLY A 205 -11.50 -6.68 9.83
CA GLY A 205 -11.64 -8.10 10.16
C GLY A 205 -12.63 -8.81 9.23
N ARG A 206 -13.81 -8.22 9.01
CA ARG A 206 -14.78 -8.74 8.05
C ARG A 206 -14.24 -8.73 6.61
N VAL A 207 -13.51 -7.70 6.19
CA VAL A 207 -12.91 -7.63 4.85
C VAL A 207 -11.86 -8.72 4.65
N THR A 208 -10.98 -8.92 5.59
CA THR A 208 -9.87 -9.87 5.47
C THR A 208 -10.26 -11.30 5.84
N GLY A 209 -11.36 -11.49 6.56
CA GLY A 209 -11.73 -12.78 7.15
C GLY A 209 -10.83 -13.16 8.31
N ARG A 210 -10.20 -12.16 8.96
CA ARG A 210 -9.33 -12.36 10.13
C ARG A 210 -10.00 -11.85 11.39
N ASP A 211 -10.05 -12.68 12.40
CA ASP A 211 -10.39 -12.25 13.73
C ASP A 211 -9.17 -11.58 14.34
N GLY A 212 -9.35 -10.43 14.93
CA GLY A 212 -8.23 -9.59 15.31
C GLY A 212 -7.41 -10.04 16.52
N GLY A 213 -7.25 -11.31 16.76
CA GLY A 213 -6.34 -11.83 17.79
C GLY A 213 -6.49 -11.17 19.18
N ALA A 214 -5.49 -11.36 20.04
CA ALA A 214 -5.49 -10.85 21.43
C ALA A 214 -5.26 -9.33 21.56
N ARG A 215 -4.81 -8.66 20.49
CA ARG A 215 -4.51 -7.23 20.50
C ARG A 215 -5.72 -6.41 20.05
N ALA A 216 -6.28 -5.63 20.95
CA ALA A 216 -7.52 -4.87 20.72
C ALA A 216 -7.45 -3.84 19.56
N ARG A 217 -6.25 -3.43 19.12
CA ARG A 217 -6.02 -2.40 18.12
C ARG A 217 -5.19 -2.87 16.91
N THR A 218 -4.89 -4.15 16.83
CA THR A 218 -4.10 -4.74 15.74
C THR A 218 -4.93 -5.79 15.02
N LEU A 219 -4.86 -5.80 13.72
CA LEU A 219 -5.33 -6.88 12.86
C LEU A 219 -4.08 -7.53 12.23
N ASP A 220 -3.65 -8.63 12.82
CA ASP A 220 -2.55 -9.41 12.28
C ASP A 220 -2.99 -10.16 11.02
N LEU A 221 -2.14 -10.17 10.00
CA LEU A 221 -2.29 -10.92 8.77
C LEU A 221 -1.22 -12.02 8.71
N ASP A 222 -1.31 -12.93 7.76
CA ASP A 222 -0.24 -13.94 7.57
C ASP A 222 1.08 -13.28 7.13
N ARG A 223 0.99 -12.09 6.53
CA ARG A 223 2.12 -11.20 6.27
C ARG A 223 1.69 -9.75 6.37
N GLY A 224 2.37 -9.00 7.23
CA GLY A 224 2.01 -7.61 7.56
C GLY A 224 0.83 -7.53 8.53
N ARG A 225 0.42 -6.29 8.84
CA ARG A 225 -0.68 -6.02 9.77
C ARG A 225 -1.33 -4.67 9.51
N VAL A 226 -2.51 -4.45 10.07
CA VAL A 226 -3.16 -3.15 10.14
C VAL A 226 -3.39 -2.80 11.61
N ASP A 227 -2.90 -1.64 12.01
CA ASP A 227 -3.09 -1.11 13.36
C ASP A 227 -4.06 0.07 13.35
N PHE A 228 -4.78 0.24 14.44
CA PHE A 228 -5.84 1.24 14.56
C PHE A 228 -5.61 2.11 15.79
N VAL A 229 -5.71 3.43 15.62
CA VAL A 229 -5.47 4.42 16.67
C VAL A 229 -6.52 5.51 16.66
N THR A 230 -6.77 6.10 17.82
CA THR A 230 -7.52 7.35 17.92
C THR A 230 -6.62 8.55 17.56
N PRO A 231 -7.17 9.75 17.28
CA PRO A 231 -6.35 10.94 17.05
C PRO A 231 -5.35 11.24 18.18
N ALA A 232 -5.74 11.05 19.43
CA ALA A 232 -4.83 11.26 20.56
C ALA A 232 -3.66 10.26 20.53
N GLN A 233 -3.94 8.98 20.27
CA GLN A 233 -2.90 7.95 20.15
C GLN A 233 -2.02 8.13 18.90
N LEU A 234 -2.57 8.70 17.81
CA LEU A 234 -1.77 9.05 16.64
C LEU A 234 -0.71 10.10 16.99
N SER A 235 -1.08 11.12 17.75
CA SER A 235 -0.14 12.17 18.19
C SER A 235 1.00 11.60 19.06
N ASP A 236 0.73 10.55 19.85
CA ASP A 236 1.76 9.87 20.65
C ASP A 236 2.69 9.02 19.74
N ALA A 237 2.12 8.30 18.79
CA ALA A 237 2.86 7.38 17.90
C ALA A 237 3.64 8.11 16.79
N LEU A 238 3.07 9.19 16.27
CA LEU A 238 3.57 9.99 15.15
C LEU A 238 3.39 11.49 15.46
N PRO A 239 4.27 12.11 16.27
CA PRO A 239 4.09 13.47 16.79
C PRO A 239 3.91 14.57 15.74
N GLU A 240 4.45 14.36 14.52
CA GLU A 240 4.37 15.31 13.41
C GLU A 240 3.21 15.02 12.44
N ALA A 241 2.45 13.95 12.66
CA ALA A 241 1.34 13.60 11.79
C ALA A 241 0.15 14.54 12.00
N THR A 242 -0.40 15.03 10.90
CA THR A 242 -1.65 15.78 10.92
C THR A 242 -2.85 14.83 10.79
N VAL A 243 -4.01 15.28 11.30
CA VAL A 243 -5.31 14.59 11.13
C VAL A 243 -6.14 15.37 10.11
N PRO A 244 -6.02 15.09 8.80
CA PRO A 244 -6.68 15.87 7.77
C PRO A 244 -8.20 15.60 7.71
N ALA A 245 -8.58 14.37 7.98
CA ALA A 245 -9.98 13.91 7.99
C ALA A 245 -10.06 12.56 8.74
N LEU A 246 -11.21 12.23 9.31
CA LEU A 246 -11.44 10.95 9.98
C LEU A 246 -12.55 10.15 9.28
N PRO A 247 -12.43 8.83 9.23
CA PRO A 247 -11.20 8.06 9.42
C PRO A 247 -10.26 8.18 8.21
N PHE A 248 -8.96 7.88 8.37
CA PHE A 248 -7.98 7.87 7.28
C PHE A 248 -6.82 6.91 7.54
N VAL A 249 -6.05 6.59 6.50
CA VAL A 249 -4.82 5.82 6.60
C VAL A 249 -3.68 6.79 6.91
N ALA A 250 -3.14 6.71 8.12
CA ALA A 250 -2.20 7.70 8.64
C ALA A 250 -0.73 7.41 8.28
N ALA A 251 -0.33 6.13 8.26
CA ALA A 251 1.06 5.79 7.99
C ALA A 251 1.24 4.43 7.32
N ALA A 252 2.40 4.30 6.65
CA ALA A 252 2.95 3.06 6.13
C ALA A 252 4.24 2.71 6.89
N ALA A 253 4.42 1.44 7.25
CA ALA A 253 5.63 0.98 7.94
C ALA A 253 6.46 0.04 7.06
N PHE A 254 7.78 0.24 7.11
CA PHE A 254 8.75 -0.48 6.30
C PHE A 254 9.87 -1.06 7.15
N ALA A 255 10.09 -2.37 7.02
CA ALA A 255 11.26 -3.01 7.59
C ALA A 255 12.49 -2.73 6.72
N VAL A 256 13.57 -2.28 7.34
CA VAL A 256 14.85 -2.06 6.69
C VAL A 256 15.91 -3.04 7.20
N SER A 257 16.90 -3.32 6.37
CA SER A 257 18.01 -4.23 6.72
C SER A 257 18.92 -3.66 7.81
N GLU A 258 19.18 -2.34 7.79
CA GLU A 258 20.01 -1.62 8.75
C GLU A 258 19.50 -0.19 8.94
N ILE A 259 18.81 0.07 10.04
CA ILE A 259 18.19 1.36 10.32
C ILE A 259 19.20 2.52 10.41
N ALA A 260 20.43 2.24 10.88
CA ALA A 260 21.49 3.23 10.93
C ALA A 260 21.97 3.66 9.53
N ALA A 261 21.93 2.77 8.54
CA ALA A 261 22.23 3.12 7.14
C ALA A 261 21.13 3.98 6.54
N THR A 262 19.85 3.63 6.78
CA THR A 262 18.69 4.43 6.38
C THR A 262 18.79 5.86 6.94
N ARG A 263 19.08 5.99 8.23
CA ARG A 263 19.29 7.30 8.89
C ARG A 263 20.37 8.14 8.21
N ARG A 264 21.54 7.54 7.95
CA ARG A 264 22.65 8.23 7.27
C ARG A 264 22.25 8.71 5.87
N LEU A 265 21.50 7.90 5.14
CA LEU A 265 21.04 8.23 3.79
C LEU A 265 20.03 9.39 3.82
N LEU A 266 18.99 9.33 4.67
CA LEU A 266 18.00 10.40 4.79
C LEU A 266 18.67 11.73 5.16
N LYS A 267 19.57 11.71 6.14
CA LYS A 267 20.36 12.90 6.55
C LYS A 267 21.21 13.44 5.40
N ALA A 268 21.92 12.57 4.68
CA ALA A 268 22.77 12.97 3.56
C ALA A 268 21.99 13.59 2.39
N ARG A 269 20.71 13.22 2.24
CA ARG A 269 19.81 13.73 1.21
C ARG A 269 18.96 14.92 1.66
N GLY A 270 19.17 15.40 2.90
CA GLY A 270 18.39 16.50 3.46
C GLY A 270 16.91 16.18 3.58
N VAL A 271 16.57 14.92 3.87
CA VAL A 271 15.20 14.51 4.17
C VAL A 271 14.98 14.68 5.67
N ASP A 272 14.08 15.58 6.03
CA ASP A 272 13.70 15.77 7.42
C ASP A 272 13.02 14.52 7.94
N HIS A 273 13.44 14.07 9.12
CA HIS A 273 12.90 12.89 9.77
C HIS A 273 13.04 13.00 11.28
N LEU A 274 12.12 12.38 11.99
CA LEU A 274 12.17 12.21 13.43
C LEU A 274 12.86 10.89 13.77
N ASP A 275 13.90 10.97 14.61
CA ASP A 275 14.48 9.82 15.29
C ASP A 275 13.70 9.55 16.57
N THR A 276 13.12 8.37 16.72
CA THR A 276 12.42 7.99 17.96
C THR A 276 13.35 7.28 18.94
N ASP A 277 13.03 7.32 20.22
CA ASP A 277 13.84 6.67 21.30
C ASP A 277 13.96 5.16 21.13
N ASP A 278 12.97 4.52 20.50
CA ASP A 278 12.95 3.09 20.16
C ASP A 278 13.69 2.76 18.85
N GLY A 279 14.28 3.77 18.20
CA GLY A 279 15.16 3.63 17.05
C GLY A 279 14.48 3.61 15.68
N ARG A 280 13.19 3.92 15.59
CA ARG A 280 12.48 4.13 14.32
C ARG A 280 12.84 5.48 13.71
N LEU A 281 12.59 5.61 12.40
CA LEU A 281 12.68 6.88 11.67
C LEU A 281 11.31 7.21 11.09
N ILE A 282 10.82 8.41 11.32
CA ILE A 282 9.52 8.86 10.79
C ILE A 282 9.78 10.01 9.83
N VAL A 283 9.31 9.85 8.59
CA VAL A 283 9.28 10.90 7.56
C VAL A 283 7.83 11.25 7.31
N SER A 284 7.48 12.53 7.38
CA SER A 284 6.10 13.00 7.26
C SER A 284 5.95 14.16 6.28
N GLY A 285 4.70 14.50 5.96
CA GLY A 285 4.37 15.67 5.14
C GLY A 285 4.84 15.57 3.69
N ASP A 286 5.25 16.67 3.13
CA ASP A 286 5.64 16.79 1.72
C ASP A 286 6.83 15.89 1.35
N ALA A 287 7.75 15.68 2.29
CA ALA A 287 8.89 14.78 2.09
C ALA A 287 8.44 13.32 1.86
N ALA A 288 7.26 12.94 2.37
CA ALA A 288 6.65 11.62 2.24
C ALA A 288 5.39 11.63 1.36
N LEU A 289 5.27 12.56 0.41
CA LEU A 289 4.13 12.67 -0.53
C LEU A 289 2.78 12.84 0.19
N GLY A 290 2.75 13.56 1.30
CA GLY A 290 1.55 13.82 2.11
C GLY A 290 1.18 12.68 3.07
N ALA A 291 2.01 11.65 3.20
CA ALA A 291 1.81 10.54 4.13
C ALA A 291 2.76 10.64 5.34
N SER A 292 2.70 9.66 6.25
CA SER A 292 3.78 9.35 7.19
C SER A 292 4.38 7.99 6.84
N LEU A 293 5.70 7.93 6.70
CA LEU A 293 6.46 6.72 6.39
C LEU A 293 7.34 6.39 7.59
N VAL A 294 7.16 5.19 8.15
CA VAL A 294 7.90 4.72 9.31
C VAL A 294 8.88 3.64 8.89
N PHE A 295 10.17 3.90 9.10
CA PHE A 295 11.21 2.90 8.89
C PHE A 295 11.62 2.30 10.24
N HIS A 296 11.67 0.99 10.31
CA HIS A 296 12.06 0.27 11.52
C HIS A 296 13.04 -0.87 11.20
N GLN A 297 13.84 -1.28 12.19
CA GLN A 297 14.75 -2.41 12.02
C GLN A 297 13.94 -3.68 11.75
N SER A 298 14.39 -4.51 10.82
CA SER A 298 13.74 -5.79 10.54
C SER A 298 13.63 -6.63 11.82
N GLY A 299 12.43 -7.16 12.09
CA GLY A 299 12.13 -7.95 13.27
C GLY A 299 11.67 -7.16 14.52
N THR A 300 11.60 -5.83 14.45
CA THR A 300 11.01 -4.99 15.52
C THR A 300 9.55 -4.63 15.23
N ASP A 301 8.86 -4.14 16.25
CA ASP A 301 7.49 -3.61 16.07
C ASP A 301 7.54 -2.26 15.32
N PRO A 302 6.72 -2.03 14.30
CA PRO A 302 6.73 -0.78 13.54
C PRO A 302 6.15 0.42 14.29
N TRP A 303 5.41 0.22 15.37
CA TRP A 303 4.69 1.28 16.06
C TRP A 303 5.14 1.52 17.52
N SER A 304 6.08 0.71 18.02
CA SER A 304 6.62 0.81 19.39
C SER A 304 8.08 0.41 19.47
#